data_5f65d8c1f8249703c12d0df4f83ab508
#
_entry.id   5f65d8c1f8249703c12d0df4f83ab508
#
_cell.length_a   1.000
_cell.length_b   1.000
_cell.length_c   1.000
_cell.angle_alpha   90.00
_cell.angle_beta   90.00
_cell.angle_gamma   90.00
#
_symmetry.space_group_name_H-M   'P 1'
#
loop_
_entity.id
_entity.type
_entity.pdbx_description
1 polymer ?
#
loop_
_entity_poly.entity_id
_entity_poly.type
_entity_poly.pdbx_seq_one_letter_code
_entity_poly.pdbx_strand_id
1 'polypeptide(L)'
;MAKGKGYDYKKTLLSVTGLVALFLILIFVNIIVSYANIRWDVTEDNSYSLSDGTKNILSSLSEPVTIKFFYSQSNPDIPANIKIYAKEVKDFLSEYKHAGKGKIKVEIYDPRPDSDEEEWAEKYGIHPMGTQGGKIYCGLVFVSADQEDVIEWLDPAKEQILEYDLTSIIQGLQSPEKKVVAIISSLPIFGTGGRPSMQGQGPGAEWIFVTEMKKIYDVRQINPSVQKIDPLLDLLLIIFPKNLRPQLEYAIDQYVLSGGKALIFVDPLCVSDRSQGQQQFMRSSGASLDKVFKAWGVSMDSTQAVADFDQPTRVRTGNNSMEDNPLMISARGGAFNKDAVITAGLESMLFPIAGAIKKSGDVDSEFETLVDSSKNSALMDAFKAYLGVGAIKKDFVPAGERFNIVVRIRGKFKTAFPAGRPASKEPDSKTPEEEKGAHIKEGKKPATIIIVSDADMLADQFYVQRRNLFGLAISEMFNDNLNFLSNASEILTGSDDLIGLRSRGKFERPFTVVVKLKRKAQERWLTKEKELVKQMEETTQKLRQLEEQKDVSQKTIISPEQEAEVAKFKAQRQKINRELKQVRKNLRASIETLGATLKGINIFLMPFLVSLIGIGFAIYKQRKFKKK
;
A
#
# COMPACT_ATOMS: atom_id res chain seq x y z
N MET A 1 -24.91 -80.95 -26.93
CA MET A 1 -25.96 -79.94 -26.79
C MET A 1 -25.41 -78.75 -26.05
N ALA A 2 -25.07 -77.66 -26.76
CA ALA A 2 -24.53 -76.44 -26.20
C ALA A 2 -25.65 -75.55 -25.76
N LYS A 3 -25.75 -75.24 -24.46
CA LYS A 3 -26.70 -74.22 -23.97
C LYS A 3 -26.16 -72.83 -24.33
N GLY A 4 -26.82 -72.16 -25.27
CA GLY A 4 -26.58 -70.74 -25.57
C GLY A 4 -26.80 -69.87 -24.34
N LYS A 5 -25.79 -69.06 -23.98
CA LYS A 5 -25.92 -67.95 -23.00
C LYS A 5 -26.83 -66.87 -23.59
N GLY A 6 -28.13 -66.88 -23.22
CA GLY A 6 -29.01 -65.77 -23.48
C GLY A 6 -28.44 -64.48 -22.88
N TYR A 7 -28.11 -63.54 -23.72
CA TYR A 7 -27.72 -62.19 -23.33
C TYR A 7 -28.92 -61.53 -22.65
N ASP A 8 -28.82 -61.21 -21.39
CA ASP A 8 -29.92 -60.65 -20.57
C ASP A 8 -30.12 -59.17 -20.95
N TYR A 9 -30.80 -58.88 -22.05
CA TYR A 9 -31.11 -57.55 -22.61
C TYR A 9 -31.74 -56.61 -21.57
N LYS A 10 -32.49 -57.16 -20.61
CA LYS A 10 -33.08 -56.38 -19.53
C LYS A 10 -32.05 -55.75 -18.57
N LYS A 11 -30.98 -56.47 -18.23
CA LYS A 11 -29.87 -55.95 -17.44
C LYS A 11 -29.03 -54.92 -18.17
N THR A 12 -28.84 -55.10 -19.48
CA THR A 12 -28.10 -54.17 -20.32
C THR A 12 -28.91 -52.90 -20.55
N LEU A 13 -30.23 -53.03 -20.83
CA LEU A 13 -31.14 -51.90 -21.00
C LEU A 13 -31.31 -51.09 -19.69
N LEU A 14 -31.44 -51.76 -18.54
CA LEU A 14 -31.50 -51.13 -17.25
C LEU A 14 -30.17 -50.40 -16.90
N SER A 15 -29.02 -50.92 -17.29
CA SER A 15 -27.74 -50.26 -17.06
C SER A 15 -27.56 -49.03 -17.98
N VAL A 16 -27.95 -49.10 -19.23
CA VAL A 16 -27.91 -47.98 -20.19
C VAL A 16 -28.92 -46.89 -19.79
N THR A 17 -30.16 -47.31 -19.47
CA THR A 17 -31.20 -46.39 -19.03
C THR A 17 -30.82 -45.70 -17.69
N GLY A 18 -30.18 -46.45 -16.77
CA GLY A 18 -29.66 -45.91 -15.51
C GLY A 18 -28.54 -44.91 -15.76
N LEU A 19 -27.67 -45.15 -16.72
CA LEU A 19 -26.56 -44.26 -17.10
C LEU A 19 -27.07 -42.98 -17.77
N VAL A 20 -28.07 -43.09 -18.63
CA VAL A 20 -28.74 -41.92 -19.24
C VAL A 20 -29.50 -41.11 -18.20
N ALA A 21 -30.21 -41.77 -17.26
CA ALA A 21 -30.90 -41.10 -16.18
C ALA A 21 -29.90 -40.37 -15.27
N LEU A 22 -28.77 -40.99 -14.89
CA LEU A 22 -27.70 -40.38 -14.12
C LEU A 22 -27.11 -39.16 -14.86
N PHE A 23 -26.88 -39.27 -16.17
CA PHE A 23 -26.38 -38.16 -16.99
C PHE A 23 -27.36 -36.98 -17.00
N LEU A 24 -28.64 -37.26 -17.17
CA LEU A 24 -29.70 -36.21 -17.11
C LEU A 24 -29.77 -35.57 -15.73
N ILE A 25 -29.69 -36.37 -14.63
CA ILE A 25 -29.65 -35.84 -13.27
C ILE A 25 -28.42 -34.94 -13.07
N LEU A 26 -27.25 -35.33 -13.56
CA LEU A 26 -26.04 -34.51 -13.47
C LEU A 26 -26.19 -33.20 -14.27
N ILE A 27 -26.83 -33.21 -15.43
CA ILE A 27 -27.15 -32.00 -16.20
C ILE A 27 -28.11 -31.11 -15.40
N PHE A 28 -29.19 -31.68 -14.85
CA PHE A 28 -30.14 -30.92 -14.03
C PHE A 28 -29.51 -30.34 -12.75
N VAL A 29 -28.70 -31.13 -12.06
CA VAL A 29 -27.93 -30.65 -10.90
C VAL A 29 -26.99 -29.53 -11.29
N ASN A 30 -26.29 -29.68 -12.42
CA ASN A 30 -25.38 -28.65 -12.92
C ASN A 30 -26.12 -27.36 -13.27
N ILE A 31 -27.28 -27.46 -13.92
CA ILE A 31 -28.16 -26.33 -14.21
C ILE A 31 -28.64 -25.68 -12.91
N ILE A 32 -29.15 -26.45 -11.93
CA ILE A 32 -29.63 -25.92 -10.65
C ILE A 32 -28.50 -25.26 -9.87
N VAL A 33 -27.33 -25.88 -9.79
CA VAL A 33 -26.15 -25.32 -9.11
C VAL A 33 -25.66 -24.07 -9.83
N SER A 34 -25.75 -24.02 -11.17
CA SER A 34 -25.40 -22.83 -11.96
C SER A 34 -26.35 -21.64 -11.68
N TYR A 35 -27.63 -21.91 -11.42
CA TYR A 35 -28.60 -20.88 -11.02
C TYR A 35 -28.50 -20.50 -9.53
N ALA A 36 -28.02 -21.39 -8.69
CA ALA A 36 -27.99 -21.20 -7.23
C ALA A 36 -26.91 -20.21 -6.75
N ASN A 37 -26.00 -19.75 -7.61
CA ASN A 37 -24.90 -18.80 -7.29
C ASN A 37 -24.18 -19.08 -5.95
N ILE A 38 -24.12 -20.35 -5.53
CA ILE A 38 -23.41 -20.76 -4.31
C ILE A 38 -21.92 -20.74 -4.65
N ARG A 39 -21.23 -19.70 -4.21
CA ARG A 39 -19.77 -19.58 -4.32
C ARG A 39 -19.15 -19.85 -2.95
N TRP A 40 -18.24 -20.81 -2.89
CA TRP A 40 -17.38 -21.03 -1.74
C TRP A 40 -16.00 -20.51 -2.09
N ASP A 41 -15.58 -19.50 -1.36
CA ASP A 41 -14.22 -19.02 -1.46
C ASP A 41 -13.31 -19.98 -0.68
N VAL A 42 -12.52 -20.76 -1.39
CA VAL A 42 -11.53 -21.72 -0.85
C VAL A 42 -10.11 -21.17 -0.93
N THR A 43 -9.96 -19.87 -1.22
CA THR A 43 -8.64 -19.23 -1.22
C THR A 43 -8.17 -18.99 0.21
N GLU A 44 -6.87 -19.08 0.44
CA GLU A 44 -6.26 -18.94 1.78
C GLU A 44 -6.58 -17.58 2.42
N ASP A 45 -6.74 -16.51 1.60
CA ASP A 45 -7.01 -15.15 2.05
C ASP A 45 -8.45 -14.69 1.80
N ASN A 46 -9.38 -15.61 1.49
CA ASN A 46 -10.76 -15.27 1.11
C ASN A 46 -10.84 -14.16 0.03
N SER A 47 -9.97 -14.25 -0.99
CA SER A 47 -9.74 -13.18 -1.97
C SER A 47 -10.97 -12.84 -2.83
N TYR A 48 -11.97 -13.70 -2.89
CA TYR A 48 -13.20 -13.52 -3.67
C TYR A 48 -14.45 -13.29 -2.82
N SER A 49 -14.32 -13.17 -1.49
CA SER A 49 -15.42 -12.85 -0.59
C SER A 49 -15.20 -11.50 0.09
N LEU A 50 -16.26 -10.76 0.33
CA LEU A 50 -16.19 -9.48 1.06
C LEU A 50 -15.86 -9.72 2.52
N SER A 51 -15.11 -8.80 3.13
CA SER A 51 -14.87 -8.77 4.57
C SER A 51 -16.17 -8.55 5.36
N ASP A 52 -16.15 -8.92 6.62
CA ASP A 52 -17.34 -8.73 7.47
C ASP A 52 -17.62 -7.24 7.70
N GLY A 53 -16.59 -6.39 7.79
CA GLY A 53 -16.76 -4.94 7.86
C GLY A 53 -17.49 -4.38 6.64
N THR A 54 -17.07 -4.76 5.42
CA THR A 54 -17.77 -4.36 4.20
C THR A 54 -19.22 -4.84 4.18
N LYS A 55 -19.49 -6.11 4.56
CA LYS A 55 -20.86 -6.64 4.61
C LYS A 55 -21.73 -5.87 5.60
N ASN A 56 -21.18 -5.48 6.76
CA ASN A 56 -21.89 -4.68 7.75
C ASN A 56 -22.26 -3.31 7.18
N ILE A 57 -21.31 -2.62 6.57
CA ILE A 57 -21.52 -1.30 5.94
C ILE A 57 -22.58 -1.41 4.84
N LEU A 58 -22.46 -2.37 3.92
CA LEU A 58 -23.41 -2.55 2.82
C LEU A 58 -24.82 -2.91 3.30
N SER A 59 -24.94 -3.62 4.43
CA SER A 59 -26.23 -3.96 5.01
C SER A 59 -26.91 -2.80 5.72
N SER A 60 -26.13 -1.80 6.19
CA SER A 60 -26.59 -0.64 6.95
C SER A 60 -26.83 0.61 6.10
N LEU A 61 -26.63 0.55 4.77
CA LEU A 61 -26.87 1.68 3.89
C LEU A 61 -28.28 2.27 4.09
N SER A 62 -28.38 3.59 4.20
CA SER A 62 -29.67 4.31 4.22
C SER A 62 -30.18 4.52 2.79
N GLU A 63 -29.34 5.07 1.93
CA GLU A 63 -29.66 5.39 0.54
C GLU A 63 -29.01 4.40 -0.44
N PRO A 64 -29.68 4.10 -1.59
CA PRO A 64 -29.11 3.22 -2.59
C PRO A 64 -27.91 3.91 -3.29
N VAL A 65 -26.89 3.11 -3.62
CA VAL A 65 -25.70 3.55 -4.35
C VAL A 65 -25.65 2.89 -5.73
N THR A 66 -25.47 3.68 -6.77
CA THR A 66 -25.20 3.21 -8.12
C THR A 66 -23.72 3.31 -8.42
N ILE A 67 -23.09 2.19 -8.74
CA ILE A 67 -21.69 2.11 -9.14
C ILE A 67 -21.65 1.96 -10.67
N LYS A 68 -21.06 2.94 -11.36
CA LYS A 68 -20.89 2.94 -12.81
C LYS A 68 -19.44 2.58 -13.13
N PHE A 69 -19.23 1.46 -13.81
CA PHE A 69 -17.91 1.00 -14.22
C PHE A 69 -17.67 1.34 -15.68
N PHE A 70 -16.78 2.28 -15.93
CA PHE A 70 -16.33 2.66 -17.26
C PHE A 70 -15.08 1.88 -17.64
N TYR A 71 -15.19 0.98 -18.58
CA TYR A 71 -14.09 0.13 -19.03
C TYR A 71 -14.17 -0.10 -20.54
N SER A 72 -13.14 0.35 -21.30
CA SER A 72 -13.06 0.25 -22.75
C SER A 72 -12.87 -1.21 -23.22
N GLN A 73 -13.82 -2.09 -22.89
CA GLN A 73 -13.74 -3.54 -23.14
C GLN A 73 -13.53 -3.89 -24.60
N SER A 74 -14.09 -3.10 -25.52
CA SER A 74 -14.00 -3.32 -26.98
C SER A 74 -12.67 -2.89 -27.59
N ASN A 75 -11.79 -2.20 -26.85
CA ASN A 75 -10.49 -1.79 -27.36
C ASN A 75 -9.52 -2.99 -27.42
N PRO A 76 -9.00 -3.38 -28.61
CA PRO A 76 -8.11 -4.53 -28.75
C PRO A 76 -6.73 -4.31 -28.11
N ASP A 77 -6.29 -3.06 -27.99
CA ASP A 77 -4.95 -2.68 -27.55
C ASP A 77 -4.79 -2.55 -26.04
N ILE A 78 -5.80 -2.99 -25.26
CA ILE A 78 -5.72 -2.99 -23.81
C ILE A 78 -4.61 -3.94 -23.33
N PRO A 79 -3.67 -3.47 -22.51
CA PRO A 79 -2.66 -4.31 -21.87
C PRO A 79 -3.29 -5.49 -21.10
N ALA A 80 -2.67 -6.67 -21.19
CA ALA A 80 -3.22 -7.90 -20.62
C ALA A 80 -3.45 -7.81 -19.10
N ASN A 81 -2.59 -7.12 -18.37
CA ASN A 81 -2.75 -6.89 -16.92
C ASN A 81 -3.99 -6.06 -16.58
N ILE A 82 -4.28 -4.99 -17.37
CA ILE A 82 -5.48 -4.17 -17.17
C ILE A 82 -6.74 -4.98 -17.52
N LYS A 83 -6.69 -5.79 -18.59
CA LYS A 83 -7.81 -6.64 -18.99
C LYS A 83 -8.16 -7.68 -17.92
N ILE A 84 -7.15 -8.30 -17.31
CA ILE A 84 -7.33 -9.26 -16.22
C ILE A 84 -7.93 -8.54 -15.01
N TYR A 85 -7.30 -7.44 -14.59
CA TYR A 85 -7.75 -6.68 -13.42
C TYR A 85 -9.17 -6.12 -13.56
N ALA A 86 -9.52 -5.57 -14.73
CA ALA A 86 -10.88 -5.09 -14.99
C ALA A 86 -11.95 -6.20 -14.89
N LYS A 87 -11.59 -7.44 -15.29
CA LYS A 87 -12.46 -8.60 -15.09
C LYS A 87 -12.66 -8.91 -13.61
N GLU A 88 -11.58 -8.89 -12.83
CA GLU A 88 -11.61 -9.12 -11.40
C GLU A 88 -12.43 -8.05 -10.67
N VAL A 89 -12.23 -6.77 -11.01
CA VAL A 89 -13.06 -5.67 -10.52
C VAL A 89 -14.54 -5.92 -10.82
N LYS A 90 -14.87 -6.34 -12.03
CA LYS A 90 -16.26 -6.66 -12.41
C LYS A 90 -16.84 -7.79 -11.56
N ASP A 91 -16.08 -8.86 -11.36
CA ASP A 91 -16.51 -9.98 -10.51
C ASP A 91 -16.68 -9.51 -9.06
N PHE A 92 -15.79 -8.66 -8.57
CA PHE A 92 -15.83 -8.07 -7.26
C PHE A 92 -17.03 -7.12 -7.04
N LEU A 93 -17.34 -6.25 -7.99
CA LEU A 93 -18.54 -5.41 -7.96
C LEU A 93 -19.83 -6.24 -7.92
N SER A 94 -19.82 -7.45 -8.51
CA SER A 94 -20.94 -8.39 -8.40
C SER A 94 -21.17 -8.85 -6.95
N GLU A 95 -20.10 -9.05 -6.16
CA GLU A 95 -20.21 -9.38 -4.74
C GLU A 95 -20.81 -8.20 -3.93
N TYR A 96 -20.39 -6.95 -4.23
CA TYR A 96 -21.01 -5.74 -3.62
C TYR A 96 -22.51 -5.66 -3.92
N LYS A 97 -22.89 -5.90 -5.18
CA LYS A 97 -24.30 -5.93 -5.58
C LYS A 97 -25.09 -6.98 -4.79
N HIS A 98 -24.48 -8.15 -4.57
CA HIS A 98 -25.13 -9.25 -3.84
C HIS A 98 -25.26 -8.94 -2.35
N ALA A 99 -24.18 -8.47 -1.72
CA ALA A 99 -24.15 -8.09 -0.30
C ALA A 99 -25.04 -6.89 0.02
N GLY A 100 -25.18 -5.95 -0.92
CA GLY A 100 -26.02 -4.75 -0.77
C GLY A 100 -27.53 -4.99 -0.79
N LYS A 101 -28.01 -6.24 -1.01
CA LYS A 101 -29.43 -6.65 -0.91
C LYS A 101 -30.39 -5.73 -1.65
N GLY A 102 -29.98 -5.28 -2.86
CA GLY A 102 -30.77 -4.38 -3.71
C GLY A 102 -30.50 -2.89 -3.53
N LYS A 103 -29.69 -2.48 -2.54
CA LYS A 103 -29.26 -1.08 -2.37
C LYS A 103 -28.00 -0.73 -3.17
N ILE A 104 -27.29 -1.72 -3.73
CA ILE A 104 -26.17 -1.51 -4.64
C ILE A 104 -26.60 -1.88 -6.06
N LYS A 105 -26.51 -0.91 -6.97
CA LYS A 105 -26.71 -1.10 -8.41
C LYS A 105 -25.37 -0.97 -9.12
N VAL A 106 -25.04 -1.90 -10.01
CA VAL A 106 -23.82 -1.86 -10.82
C VAL A 106 -24.21 -1.73 -12.28
N GLU A 107 -23.67 -0.71 -12.95
CA GLU A 107 -23.81 -0.44 -14.37
C GLU A 107 -22.43 -0.48 -15.03
N ILE A 108 -22.33 -1.05 -16.23
CA ILE A 108 -21.05 -1.20 -16.94
C ILE A 108 -21.18 -0.49 -18.28
N TYR A 109 -20.24 0.40 -18.55
CA TYR A 109 -20.14 1.18 -19.77
C TYR A 109 -18.85 0.84 -20.52
N ASP A 110 -18.91 0.83 -21.86
CA ASP A 110 -17.78 0.53 -22.75
C ASP A 110 -17.44 1.77 -23.61
N PRO A 111 -16.69 2.74 -23.05
CA PRO A 111 -16.32 3.95 -23.78
C PRO A 111 -15.54 3.60 -25.05
N ARG A 112 -16.10 4.00 -26.20
CA ARG A 112 -15.48 3.90 -27.52
C ARG A 112 -15.22 5.30 -28.05
N PRO A 113 -14.26 5.48 -28.95
CA PRO A 113 -14.04 6.78 -29.57
C PRO A 113 -15.34 7.37 -30.14
N ASP A 114 -15.61 8.63 -29.79
CA ASP A 114 -16.79 9.39 -30.22
C ASP A 114 -18.16 8.78 -29.79
N SER A 115 -18.21 7.99 -28.71
CA SER A 115 -19.45 7.46 -28.14
C SER A 115 -19.97 8.31 -26.97
N ASP A 116 -21.28 8.19 -26.68
CA ASP A 116 -21.89 8.85 -25.50
C ASP A 116 -21.24 8.40 -24.20
N GLU A 117 -20.80 7.13 -24.12
CA GLU A 117 -20.12 6.59 -22.94
C GLU A 117 -18.73 7.23 -22.72
N GLU A 118 -18.03 7.61 -23.79
CA GLU A 118 -16.78 8.38 -23.69
C GLU A 118 -17.04 9.78 -23.13
N GLU A 119 -18.04 10.48 -23.65
CA GLU A 119 -18.44 11.81 -23.18
C GLU A 119 -18.86 11.76 -21.70
N TRP A 120 -19.61 10.73 -21.30
CA TRP A 120 -20.00 10.55 -19.90
C TRP A 120 -18.80 10.26 -19.00
N ALA A 121 -17.86 9.43 -19.44
CA ALA A 121 -16.64 9.16 -18.68
C ALA A 121 -15.84 10.45 -18.41
N GLU A 122 -15.63 11.27 -19.44
CA GLU A 122 -14.93 12.55 -19.33
C GLU A 122 -15.71 13.55 -18.46
N LYS A 123 -17.04 13.60 -18.57
CA LYS A 123 -17.90 14.45 -17.74
C LYS A 123 -17.83 14.09 -16.26
N TYR A 124 -17.71 12.80 -15.93
CA TYR A 124 -17.51 12.34 -14.56
C TYR A 124 -16.06 12.47 -14.07
N GLY A 125 -15.13 12.99 -14.90
CA GLY A 125 -13.73 13.15 -14.53
C GLY A 125 -12.88 11.89 -14.62
N ILE A 126 -13.34 10.85 -15.31
CA ILE A 126 -12.52 9.67 -15.59
C ILE A 126 -11.53 10.02 -16.71
N HIS A 127 -10.24 10.01 -16.37
CA HIS A 127 -9.18 10.35 -17.30
C HIS A 127 -8.69 9.12 -18.08
N PRO A 128 -8.62 9.21 -19.44
CA PRO A 128 -8.14 8.11 -20.24
C PRO A 128 -6.62 7.95 -20.13
N MET A 129 -6.15 6.71 -20.15
CA MET A 129 -4.75 6.40 -20.42
C MET A 129 -4.52 6.39 -21.93
N GLY A 130 -3.59 7.23 -22.40
CA GLY A 130 -3.17 7.23 -23.82
C GLY A 130 -2.30 6.00 -24.14
N THR A 131 -2.65 5.27 -25.19
CA THR A 131 -1.85 4.17 -25.73
C THR A 131 -1.59 4.40 -27.22
N GLN A 132 -0.72 3.58 -27.85
CA GLN A 132 -0.51 3.66 -29.31
C GLN A 132 -1.77 3.35 -30.12
N GLY A 133 -2.75 2.65 -29.50
CA GLY A 133 -4.03 2.28 -30.12
C GLY A 133 -5.22 3.16 -29.73
N GLY A 134 -5.00 4.29 -29.02
CA GLY A 134 -6.05 5.20 -28.63
C GLY A 134 -6.20 5.39 -27.11
N LYS A 135 -7.33 5.91 -26.70
CA LYS A 135 -7.69 6.14 -25.31
C LYS A 135 -8.24 4.86 -24.66
N ILE A 136 -7.79 4.55 -23.44
CA ILE A 136 -8.34 3.47 -22.61
C ILE A 136 -8.91 4.07 -21.34
N TYR A 137 -10.16 3.78 -21.04
CA TYR A 137 -10.83 4.15 -19.81
C TYR A 137 -10.92 2.94 -18.89
N CYS A 138 -10.63 3.11 -17.59
CA CYS A 138 -10.80 2.09 -16.56
C CYS A 138 -11.00 2.79 -15.22
N GLY A 139 -12.22 3.19 -14.90
CA GLY A 139 -12.56 3.96 -13.71
C GLY A 139 -13.95 3.65 -13.18
N LEU A 140 -14.26 4.12 -11.98
CA LEU A 140 -15.54 3.92 -11.30
C LEU A 140 -16.14 5.25 -10.89
N VAL A 141 -17.45 5.38 -11.04
CA VAL A 141 -18.25 6.49 -10.51
C VAL A 141 -19.26 5.93 -9.53
N PHE A 142 -19.36 6.53 -8.38
CA PHE A 142 -20.32 6.18 -7.33
C PHE A 142 -21.32 7.31 -7.20
N VAL A 143 -22.59 7.00 -7.23
CA VAL A 143 -23.68 7.98 -7.14
C VAL A 143 -24.67 7.52 -6.08
N SER A 144 -24.98 8.42 -5.12
CA SER A 144 -26.02 8.20 -4.12
C SER A 144 -26.78 9.51 -3.91
N ALA A 145 -28.07 9.52 -4.19
CA ALA A 145 -28.90 10.73 -4.22
C ALA A 145 -28.27 11.83 -5.10
N ASP A 146 -27.86 12.94 -4.49
CA ASP A 146 -27.21 14.10 -5.14
C ASP A 146 -25.68 14.13 -4.93
N GLN A 147 -25.11 13.11 -4.30
CA GLN A 147 -23.67 12.98 -4.05
C GLN A 147 -23.04 12.06 -5.07
N GLU A 148 -21.83 12.41 -5.53
CA GLU A 148 -21.03 11.58 -6.41
C GLU A 148 -19.55 11.59 -5.97
N ASP A 149 -18.89 10.46 -6.18
CA ASP A 149 -17.45 10.30 -5.98
C ASP A 149 -16.88 9.41 -7.08
N VAL A 150 -15.58 9.55 -7.38
CA VAL A 150 -14.97 8.97 -8.58
C VAL A 150 -13.60 8.36 -8.27
N ILE A 151 -13.39 7.14 -8.74
CA ILE A 151 -12.05 6.58 -8.93
C ILE A 151 -11.68 6.79 -10.39
N GLU A 152 -10.90 7.83 -10.68
CA GLU A 152 -10.54 8.25 -12.04
C GLU A 152 -9.84 7.15 -12.83
N TRP A 153 -8.99 6.37 -12.14
CA TRP A 153 -8.24 5.27 -12.73
C TRP A 153 -8.07 4.12 -11.73
N LEU A 154 -8.46 2.92 -12.16
CA LEU A 154 -8.25 1.67 -11.43
C LEU A 154 -6.85 1.15 -11.68
N ASP A 155 -5.95 1.36 -10.71
CA ASP A 155 -4.56 0.95 -10.78
C ASP A 155 -4.39 -0.50 -10.28
N PRO A 156 -3.90 -1.44 -11.13
CA PRO A 156 -3.62 -2.80 -10.71
C PRO A 156 -2.60 -2.91 -9.56
N ALA A 157 -1.75 -1.90 -9.36
CA ALA A 157 -0.81 -1.87 -8.24
C ALA A 157 -1.53 -1.70 -6.88
N LYS A 158 -2.71 -1.09 -6.87
CA LYS A 158 -3.57 -0.84 -5.70
C LYS A 158 -4.63 -1.92 -5.45
N GLU A 159 -4.57 -3.04 -6.15
CA GLU A 159 -5.51 -4.17 -6.05
C GLU A 159 -5.78 -4.60 -4.59
N GLN A 160 -4.74 -4.56 -3.74
CA GLN A 160 -4.83 -4.98 -2.33
C GLN A 160 -5.76 -4.12 -1.47
N ILE A 161 -5.94 -2.86 -1.83
CA ILE A 161 -6.77 -1.90 -1.08
C ILE A 161 -8.10 -1.60 -1.79
N LEU A 162 -8.41 -2.26 -2.91
CA LEU A 162 -9.62 -2.02 -3.69
C LEU A 162 -10.89 -2.13 -2.85
N GLU A 163 -11.00 -3.14 -1.97
CA GLU A 163 -12.17 -3.29 -1.11
C GLU A 163 -12.35 -2.11 -0.17
N TYR A 164 -11.24 -1.64 0.40
CA TYR A 164 -11.25 -0.48 1.26
C TYR A 164 -11.69 0.77 0.49
N ASP A 165 -11.08 1.04 -0.67
CA ASP A 165 -11.40 2.23 -1.48
C ASP A 165 -12.89 2.27 -1.86
N LEU A 166 -13.44 1.14 -2.35
CA LEU A 166 -14.85 1.06 -2.70
C LEU A 166 -15.78 1.27 -1.50
N THR A 167 -15.44 0.62 -0.37
CA THR A 167 -16.29 0.64 0.83
C THR A 167 -16.25 2.00 1.51
N SER A 168 -15.08 2.64 1.55
CA SER A 168 -14.88 3.98 2.09
C SER A 168 -15.69 5.03 1.32
N ILE A 169 -15.62 5.00 -0.02
CA ILE A 169 -16.41 5.88 -0.89
C ILE A 169 -17.91 5.67 -0.65
N ILE A 170 -18.38 4.41 -0.66
CA ILE A 170 -19.78 4.11 -0.41
C ILE A 170 -20.25 4.65 0.95
N GLN A 171 -19.42 4.51 1.99
CA GLN A 171 -19.73 5.03 3.32
C GLN A 171 -19.70 6.56 3.34
N GLY A 172 -18.74 7.20 2.67
CA GLY A 172 -18.65 8.66 2.54
C GLY A 172 -19.90 9.29 1.93
N LEU A 173 -20.46 8.67 0.89
CA LEU A 173 -21.69 9.11 0.24
C LEU A 173 -22.94 9.06 1.14
N GLN A 174 -22.90 8.28 2.25
CA GLN A 174 -24.02 8.22 3.22
C GLN A 174 -23.94 9.34 4.27
N SER A 175 -22.80 10.03 4.40
CA SER A 175 -22.57 11.06 5.42
C SER A 175 -21.84 12.26 4.80
N PRO A 176 -22.56 13.20 4.18
CA PRO A 176 -21.95 14.31 3.44
C PRO A 176 -21.30 15.38 4.34
N GLU A 177 -21.50 15.33 5.67
CA GLU A 177 -20.89 16.28 6.60
C GLU A 177 -19.40 15.97 6.79
N LYS A 178 -18.56 17.02 6.69
CA LYS A 178 -17.13 16.90 6.94
C LYS A 178 -16.88 16.42 8.37
N LYS A 179 -16.07 15.38 8.51
CA LYS A 179 -15.61 14.89 9.81
C LYS A 179 -14.75 15.94 10.51
N VAL A 180 -14.86 16.01 11.84
CA VAL A 180 -14.16 17.01 12.65
C VAL A 180 -12.84 16.44 13.14
N VAL A 181 -11.73 17.03 12.72
CA VAL A 181 -10.37 16.69 13.15
C VAL A 181 -9.80 17.81 13.99
N ALA A 182 -9.52 17.53 15.26
CA ALA A 182 -8.89 18.50 16.15
C ALA A 182 -7.38 18.25 16.22
N ILE A 183 -6.57 19.33 16.14
CA ILE A 183 -5.11 19.25 16.14
C ILE A 183 -4.53 19.93 17.36
N ILE A 184 -3.68 19.20 18.10
CA ILE A 184 -2.79 19.74 19.14
C ILE A 184 -1.37 19.68 18.60
N SER A 185 -0.66 20.81 18.56
CA SER A 185 0.74 20.84 18.14
C SER A 185 1.54 21.86 18.91
N SER A 186 2.79 21.50 19.26
CA SER A 186 3.78 22.43 19.77
C SER A 186 4.61 23.08 18.64
N LEU A 187 4.44 22.62 17.41
CA LEU A 187 5.07 23.19 16.21
C LEU A 187 4.13 24.23 15.55
N PRO A 188 4.67 25.23 14.85
CA PRO A 188 3.88 26.29 14.20
C PRO A 188 3.25 25.82 12.88
N ILE A 189 2.53 24.70 12.89
CA ILE A 189 1.97 24.04 11.69
C ILE A 189 0.87 24.88 11.01
N PHE A 190 0.16 25.74 11.76
CA PHE A 190 -0.86 26.65 11.22
C PHE A 190 -0.28 27.97 10.71
N GLY A 191 1.05 28.10 10.70
CA GLY A 191 1.73 29.34 10.35
C GLY A 191 1.76 30.36 11.50
N THR A 192 2.59 31.38 11.35
CA THR A 192 2.79 32.44 12.37
C THR A 192 2.16 33.78 11.97
N GLY A 193 1.22 33.81 11.01
CA GLY A 193 0.48 35.02 10.63
C GLY A 193 1.30 36.08 9.87
N GLY A 194 2.50 35.71 9.38
CA GLY A 194 3.30 36.60 8.53
C GLY A 194 2.63 36.82 7.17
N ARG A 195 2.78 38.02 6.59
CA ARG A 195 2.26 38.34 5.24
C ARG A 195 2.81 37.32 4.23
N PRO A 196 1.95 36.70 3.38
CA PRO A 196 2.40 35.83 2.33
C PRO A 196 3.41 36.56 1.44
N SER A 197 4.61 36.00 1.24
CA SER A 197 5.50 36.53 0.22
C SER A 197 4.94 36.19 -1.14
N MET A 198 5.05 37.10 -2.13
CA MET A 198 4.58 36.89 -3.51
C MET A 198 5.24 35.66 -4.22
N GLN A 199 6.20 35.01 -3.58
CA GLN A 199 6.96 33.84 -4.11
C GLN A 199 6.63 32.52 -3.41
N GLY A 200 5.44 32.35 -2.86
CA GLY A 200 5.03 31.13 -2.17
C GLY A 200 5.73 30.95 -0.81
N GLN A 201 5.01 30.52 0.15
CA GLN A 201 5.36 30.25 1.55
C GLN A 201 6.71 30.77 2.05
N GLY A 202 6.72 31.97 2.64
CA GLY A 202 7.82 32.48 3.47
C GLY A 202 7.89 31.73 4.81
N PRO A 203 8.95 31.97 5.62
CA PRO A 203 9.02 31.43 6.98
C PRO A 203 7.79 31.91 7.77
N GLY A 204 6.89 30.99 8.10
CA GLY A 204 5.63 31.25 8.80
C GLY A 204 4.35 30.90 8.05
N ALA A 205 4.44 30.23 6.90
CA ALA A 205 3.27 29.69 6.21
C ALA A 205 2.73 28.42 6.89
N GLU A 206 1.44 28.16 6.68
CA GLU A 206 0.81 26.91 7.08
C GLU A 206 1.46 25.72 6.35
N TRP A 207 1.65 24.60 7.06
CA TRP A 207 2.22 23.40 6.46
C TRP A 207 1.25 22.76 5.44
N ILE A 208 1.77 22.19 4.38
CA ILE A 208 0.97 21.67 3.26
C ILE A 208 -0.04 20.62 3.74
N PHE A 209 0.36 19.70 4.64
CA PHE A 209 -0.56 18.70 5.14
C PHE A 209 -1.81 19.28 5.82
N VAL A 210 -1.69 20.42 6.52
CA VAL A 210 -2.86 21.09 7.14
C VAL A 210 -3.79 21.62 6.08
N THR A 211 -3.22 22.24 5.03
CA THR A 211 -4.00 22.73 3.88
C THR A 211 -4.73 21.58 3.17
N GLU A 212 -4.06 20.42 2.96
CA GLU A 212 -4.68 19.27 2.34
C GLU A 212 -5.78 18.66 3.24
N MET A 213 -5.54 18.54 4.55
CA MET A 213 -6.57 18.06 5.48
C MET A 213 -7.81 18.94 5.50
N LYS A 214 -7.68 20.29 5.43
CA LYS A 214 -8.82 21.23 5.39
C LYS A 214 -9.71 21.07 4.16
N LYS A 215 -9.20 20.49 3.07
CA LYS A 215 -10.04 20.19 1.91
C LYS A 215 -11.08 19.11 2.23
N ILE A 216 -10.70 18.12 3.05
CA ILE A 216 -11.48 16.91 3.34
C ILE A 216 -12.23 17.02 4.68
N TYR A 217 -11.58 17.59 5.71
CA TYR A 217 -12.04 17.63 7.09
C TYR A 217 -12.38 19.06 7.56
N ASP A 218 -13.20 19.16 8.60
CA ASP A 218 -13.31 20.36 9.44
C ASP A 218 -12.16 20.36 10.45
N VAL A 219 -11.06 21.04 10.13
CA VAL A 219 -9.84 21.04 10.93
C VAL A 219 -9.90 22.15 11.97
N ARG A 220 -9.84 21.77 13.25
CA ARG A 220 -9.87 22.68 14.40
C ARG A 220 -8.57 22.64 15.19
N GLN A 221 -7.98 23.81 15.48
CA GLN A 221 -6.83 23.90 16.38
C GLN A 221 -7.31 23.89 17.83
N ILE A 222 -6.74 22.99 18.65
CA ILE A 222 -6.96 23.01 20.10
C ILE A 222 -5.92 23.91 20.77
N ASN A 223 -6.44 24.86 21.57
CA ASN A 223 -5.58 25.72 22.39
C ASN A 223 -4.92 24.89 23.53
N PRO A 224 -3.61 25.05 23.81
CA PRO A 224 -2.93 24.35 24.89
C PRO A 224 -3.51 24.57 26.32
N SER A 225 -4.37 25.59 26.50
CA SER A 225 -5.05 25.87 27.78
C SER A 225 -6.36 25.11 27.96
N VAL A 226 -6.83 24.37 26.93
CA VAL A 226 -8.07 23.58 27.02
C VAL A 226 -7.98 22.52 28.10
N GLN A 227 -9.02 22.43 28.89
CA GLN A 227 -9.12 21.51 30.02
C GLN A 227 -10.00 20.29 29.72
N LYS A 228 -10.77 20.31 28.65
CA LYS A 228 -11.63 19.21 28.18
C LYS A 228 -11.65 19.20 26.68
N ILE A 229 -11.49 18.02 26.09
CA ILE A 229 -11.60 17.78 24.65
C ILE A 229 -13.04 17.34 24.38
N ASP A 230 -13.62 17.86 23.30
CA ASP A 230 -14.97 17.52 22.87
C ASP A 230 -15.03 16.02 22.52
N PRO A 231 -15.90 15.22 23.17
CA PRO A 231 -16.05 13.81 22.86
C PRO A 231 -16.68 13.54 21.48
N LEU A 232 -17.24 14.57 20.82
CA LEU A 232 -17.85 14.45 19.49
C LEU A 232 -16.83 14.62 18.35
N LEU A 233 -15.55 14.81 18.66
CA LEU A 233 -14.51 14.82 17.64
C LEU A 233 -14.37 13.43 16.99
N ASP A 234 -14.24 13.41 15.67
CA ASP A 234 -14.00 12.16 14.94
C ASP A 234 -12.54 11.70 15.08
N LEU A 235 -11.58 12.65 15.18
CA LEU A 235 -10.16 12.35 15.33
C LEU A 235 -9.44 13.44 16.13
N LEU A 236 -8.58 13.03 17.04
CA LEU A 236 -7.60 13.87 17.71
C LEU A 236 -6.21 13.62 17.13
N LEU A 237 -5.65 14.62 16.45
CA LEU A 237 -4.29 14.60 15.90
C LEU A 237 -3.35 15.35 16.85
N ILE A 238 -2.32 14.66 17.37
CA ILE A 238 -1.35 15.24 18.30
C ILE A 238 0.02 15.22 17.63
N ILE A 239 0.63 16.39 17.44
CA ILE A 239 1.90 16.53 16.74
C ILE A 239 2.92 17.19 17.67
N PHE A 240 4.00 16.46 17.97
CA PHE A 240 5.10 16.91 18.81
C PHE A 240 4.62 17.47 20.15
N PRO A 241 4.04 16.65 21.06
CA PRO A 241 3.47 17.06 22.34
C PRO A 241 4.57 17.46 23.35
N LYS A 242 5.25 18.58 23.12
CA LYS A 242 6.35 19.06 23.97
C LYS A 242 5.83 19.91 25.11
N ASN A 243 6.19 19.59 26.35
CA ASN A 243 5.86 20.36 27.56
C ASN A 243 4.35 20.64 27.71
N LEU A 244 3.51 19.66 27.44
CA LEU A 244 2.06 19.81 27.66
C LEU A 244 1.75 20.05 29.14
N ARG A 245 0.74 20.87 29.41
CA ARG A 245 0.23 21.04 30.79
C ARG A 245 -0.42 19.74 31.27
N PRO A 246 -0.29 19.34 32.54
CA PRO A 246 -0.92 18.13 33.06
C PRO A 246 -2.43 18.06 32.87
N GLN A 247 -3.12 19.23 32.80
CA GLN A 247 -4.56 19.32 32.53
C GLN A 247 -4.90 18.91 31.10
N LEU A 248 -4.05 19.25 30.11
CA LEU A 248 -4.23 18.87 28.72
C LEU A 248 -3.89 17.38 28.52
N GLU A 249 -2.84 16.87 29.16
CA GLU A 249 -2.55 15.42 29.16
C GLU A 249 -3.73 14.63 29.75
N TYR A 250 -4.32 15.13 30.85
CA TYR A 250 -5.53 14.53 31.42
C TYR A 250 -6.70 14.58 30.43
N ALA A 251 -6.91 15.70 29.74
CA ALA A 251 -7.99 15.84 28.75
C ALA A 251 -7.81 14.86 27.57
N ILE A 252 -6.57 14.65 27.11
CA ILE A 252 -6.22 13.66 26.08
C ILE A 252 -6.53 12.24 26.58
N ASP A 253 -6.08 11.91 27.80
CA ASP A 253 -6.35 10.60 28.40
C ASP A 253 -7.86 10.33 28.50
N GLN A 254 -8.64 11.26 29.02
CA GLN A 254 -10.08 11.11 29.17
C GLN A 254 -10.83 11.03 27.83
N TYR A 255 -10.36 11.74 26.80
CA TYR A 255 -10.89 11.63 25.45
C TYR A 255 -10.72 10.23 24.89
N VAL A 256 -9.51 9.66 25.00
CA VAL A 256 -9.23 8.29 24.54
C VAL A 256 -10.04 7.27 25.35
N LEU A 257 -10.11 7.41 26.67
CA LEU A 257 -10.92 6.52 27.54
C LEU A 257 -12.43 6.60 27.24
N SER A 258 -12.93 7.69 26.69
CA SER A 258 -14.31 7.78 26.22
C SER A 258 -14.57 6.99 24.92
N GLY A 259 -13.54 6.43 24.30
CA GLY A 259 -13.58 5.73 23.00
C GLY A 259 -13.13 6.61 21.84
N GLY A 260 -12.53 7.78 22.13
CA GLY A 260 -11.98 8.69 21.13
C GLY A 260 -10.78 8.08 20.39
N LYS A 261 -10.62 8.46 19.13
CA LYS A 261 -9.57 7.97 18.24
C LYS A 261 -8.45 9.00 18.14
N ALA A 262 -7.20 8.57 18.20
CA ALA A 262 -6.05 9.47 18.20
C ALA A 262 -4.96 9.03 17.23
N LEU A 263 -4.35 10.01 16.55
CA LEU A 263 -3.14 9.86 15.75
C LEU A 263 -2.06 10.75 16.37
N ILE A 264 -0.98 10.15 16.85
CA ILE A 264 0.01 10.81 17.71
C ILE A 264 1.38 10.72 17.06
N PHE A 265 2.01 11.87 16.82
CA PHE A 265 3.38 11.99 16.34
C PHE A 265 4.27 12.46 17.49
N VAL A 266 5.12 11.58 17.98
CA VAL A 266 6.15 11.87 18.99
C VAL A 266 7.51 11.86 18.31
N ASP A 267 8.55 12.38 18.98
CA ASP A 267 9.83 12.56 18.32
C ASP A 267 10.98 12.57 19.34
N PRO A 268 12.05 11.80 19.15
CA PRO A 268 13.22 11.86 20.02
C PRO A 268 14.06 13.14 19.80
N LEU A 269 14.04 13.70 18.57
CA LEU A 269 14.77 14.91 18.21
C LEU A 269 14.13 15.60 17.00
N CYS A 270 13.24 16.53 17.25
CA CYS A 270 12.55 17.25 16.19
C CYS A 270 13.41 18.38 15.59
N VAL A 271 13.80 18.24 14.35
CA VAL A 271 14.61 19.20 13.58
C VAL A 271 13.81 20.45 13.23
N SER A 272 12.49 20.31 13.12
CA SER A 272 11.57 21.43 12.77
C SER A 272 11.23 22.30 13.97
N ASP A 273 11.59 21.92 15.20
CA ASP A 273 11.39 22.74 16.39
C ASP A 273 12.41 23.89 16.44
N ARG A 274 12.01 25.04 15.94
CA ARG A 274 12.81 26.30 15.95
C ARG A 274 12.60 27.15 17.19
N SER A 275 11.83 26.72 18.16
CA SER A 275 11.48 27.49 19.36
C SER A 275 12.66 27.78 20.29
N GLN A 276 13.77 27.08 20.11
CA GLN A 276 14.96 27.18 20.91
C GLN A 276 16.09 27.78 20.06
N GLY A 277 16.50 29.03 20.41
CA GLY A 277 17.62 29.69 19.75
C GLY A 277 18.91 28.86 19.82
N GLN A 278 19.93 29.23 19.02
CA GLN A 278 21.19 28.50 18.74
C GLN A 278 21.96 27.99 19.98
N GLN A 279 21.74 28.52 21.16
CA GLN A 279 22.43 28.09 22.40
C GLN A 279 21.76 26.93 23.12
N GLN A 280 20.56 26.52 22.76
CA GLN A 280 19.76 25.51 23.47
C GLN A 280 19.68 24.17 22.72
N PHE A 281 20.34 24.03 21.57
CA PHE A 281 20.47 22.76 20.83
C PHE A 281 21.04 21.60 21.70
N MET A 282 21.78 21.91 22.74
CA MET A 282 22.31 20.91 23.67
C MET A 282 21.30 20.33 24.67
N ARG A 283 20.06 20.82 24.69
CA ARG A 283 18.95 20.36 25.54
C ARG A 283 17.68 20.09 24.79
N SER A 284 17.75 19.79 23.49
CA SER A 284 16.59 19.34 22.74
C SER A 284 16.14 18.00 23.32
N SER A 285 15.24 18.05 24.27
CA SER A 285 14.50 16.87 24.71
C SER A 285 13.46 16.56 23.66
N GLY A 286 13.39 15.32 23.24
CA GLY A 286 12.28 14.82 22.43
C GLY A 286 10.92 15.08 23.11
N ALA A 287 9.86 14.97 22.37
CA ALA A 287 8.51 15.10 22.88
C ALA A 287 7.84 13.71 22.94
N SER A 288 7.32 13.37 24.11
CA SER A 288 6.59 12.14 24.36
C SER A 288 5.48 12.37 25.38
N LEU A 289 4.54 11.46 25.43
CA LEU A 289 3.46 11.40 26.42
C LEU A 289 3.70 10.24 27.40
N ASP A 290 4.89 10.15 27.98
CA ASP A 290 5.39 8.99 28.72
C ASP A 290 4.42 8.46 29.77
N LYS A 291 3.81 9.36 30.56
CA LYS A 291 2.84 8.99 31.58
C LYS A 291 1.60 8.32 31.00
N VAL A 292 1.11 8.89 29.91
CA VAL A 292 -0.08 8.43 29.20
C VAL A 292 0.23 7.14 28.45
N PHE A 293 1.33 7.09 27.74
CA PHE A 293 1.80 5.90 27.01
C PHE A 293 1.97 4.69 27.92
N LYS A 294 2.58 4.88 29.10
CA LYS A 294 2.74 3.81 30.09
C LYS A 294 1.39 3.24 30.52
N ALA A 295 0.38 4.09 30.73
CA ALA A 295 -0.96 3.65 31.10
C ALA A 295 -1.68 2.91 29.95
N TRP A 296 -1.35 3.25 28.70
CA TRP A 296 -1.91 2.61 27.49
C TRP A 296 -1.10 1.39 27.03
N GLY A 297 -0.04 1.00 27.75
CA GLY A 297 0.73 -0.20 27.47
C GLY A 297 1.79 -0.06 26.39
N VAL A 298 2.31 1.16 26.19
CA VAL A 298 3.41 1.44 25.27
C VAL A 298 4.47 2.32 25.91
N SER A 299 5.67 2.31 25.36
CA SER A 299 6.78 3.19 25.78
C SER A 299 7.64 3.57 24.59
N MET A 300 8.23 4.75 24.64
CA MET A 300 9.27 5.22 23.74
C MET A 300 10.33 5.96 24.56
N ASP A 301 11.60 5.66 24.32
CA ASP A 301 12.69 6.45 24.91
C ASP A 301 12.95 7.67 24.03
N SER A 302 12.56 8.85 24.51
CA SER A 302 12.69 10.11 23.77
C SER A 302 14.15 10.62 23.66
N THR A 303 15.13 9.87 24.17
CA THR A 303 16.55 10.18 24.01
C THR A 303 17.22 9.34 22.93
N GLN A 304 16.54 8.29 22.44
CA GLN A 304 17.10 7.33 21.50
C GLN A 304 16.39 7.36 20.15
N ALA A 305 17.18 7.34 19.10
CA ALA A 305 16.72 7.23 17.73
C ALA A 305 17.17 5.91 17.09
N VAL A 306 16.41 5.44 16.12
CA VAL A 306 16.74 4.26 15.33
C VAL A 306 17.70 4.66 14.22
N ALA A 307 18.87 4.01 14.16
CA ALA A 307 19.79 4.07 13.02
C ALA A 307 19.63 2.78 12.20
N ASP A 308 19.32 2.89 10.91
CA ASP A 308 19.10 1.76 9.99
C ASP A 308 20.07 1.83 8.79
N PHE A 309 20.96 0.85 8.69
CA PHE A 309 21.98 0.81 7.65
C PHE A 309 21.52 0.13 6.35
N ASP A 310 20.37 -0.55 6.35
CA ASP A 310 19.78 -1.13 5.14
C ASP A 310 18.84 -0.15 4.43
N GLN A 311 18.31 0.86 5.18
CA GLN A 311 17.35 1.84 4.67
C GLN A 311 17.80 3.30 4.93
N PRO A 312 19.09 3.64 4.73
CA PRO A 312 19.56 4.99 4.97
C PRO A 312 19.05 5.95 3.89
N THR A 313 18.89 7.22 4.26
CA THR A 313 18.63 8.28 3.28
C THR A 313 19.93 8.89 2.83
N ARG A 314 20.05 9.07 1.52
CA ARG A 314 21.21 9.73 0.92
C ARG A 314 21.10 11.24 1.02
N VAL A 315 21.96 11.86 1.80
CA VAL A 315 21.95 13.29 2.10
C VAL A 315 23.19 13.98 1.58
N ARG A 316 23.08 15.28 1.24
CA ARG A 316 24.22 16.10 0.88
C ARG A 316 24.87 16.64 2.15
N THR A 317 26.16 16.41 2.31
CA THR A 317 26.94 16.94 3.44
C THR A 317 27.47 18.35 3.16
N GLY A 318 27.94 19.06 4.20
CA GLY A 318 28.51 20.40 4.07
C GLY A 318 29.66 20.52 3.08
N ASN A 319 30.36 19.43 2.78
CA ASN A 319 31.45 19.35 1.79
C ASN A 319 30.94 19.06 0.38
N ASN A 320 29.66 19.19 0.12
CA ASN A 320 28.99 18.92 -1.17
C ASN A 320 29.10 17.44 -1.65
N SER A 321 29.53 16.53 -0.78
CA SER A 321 29.49 15.09 -1.03
C SER A 321 28.15 14.48 -0.64
N MET A 322 27.79 13.36 -1.29
CA MET A 322 26.58 12.60 -0.95
C MET A 322 26.97 11.47 0.01
N GLU A 323 26.28 11.37 1.14
CA GLU A 323 26.54 10.36 2.15
C GLU A 323 25.23 9.71 2.63
N ASP A 324 25.28 8.40 2.91
CA ASP A 324 24.14 7.65 3.44
C ASP A 324 24.04 7.89 4.94
N ASN A 325 22.94 8.54 5.37
CA ASN A 325 22.65 8.84 6.77
C ASN A 325 21.67 7.79 7.36
N PRO A 326 22.12 6.91 8.25
CA PRO A 326 21.30 5.83 8.80
C PRO A 326 20.26 6.29 9.82
N LEU A 327 20.41 7.48 10.44
CA LEU A 327 19.38 8.06 11.32
C LEU A 327 18.19 8.63 10.53
N MET A 328 18.40 8.95 9.25
CA MET A 328 17.34 9.37 8.35
C MET A 328 16.89 8.14 7.55
N ILE A 329 15.76 7.56 7.95
CA ILE A 329 15.30 6.27 7.43
C ILE A 329 14.37 6.48 6.23
N SER A 330 14.75 5.93 5.07
CA SER A 330 13.87 5.78 3.90
C SER A 330 13.22 4.41 3.93
N ALA A 331 12.12 4.26 4.68
CA ALA A 331 11.38 3.00 4.80
C ALA A 331 10.80 2.57 3.45
N ARG A 332 11.05 1.33 3.03
CA ARG A 332 10.60 0.76 1.74
C ARG A 332 10.30 -0.72 1.85
N GLY A 333 9.46 -1.22 0.95
CA GLY A 333 9.23 -2.65 0.76
C GLY A 333 8.83 -3.40 2.03
N GLY A 334 9.73 -4.20 2.58
CA GLY A 334 9.48 -5.05 3.76
C GLY A 334 9.43 -4.31 5.10
N ALA A 335 9.56 -2.97 5.13
CA ALA A 335 9.33 -2.15 6.31
C ALA A 335 7.83 -1.91 6.57
N PHE A 336 7.00 -2.07 5.55
CA PHE A 336 5.56 -1.85 5.65
C PHE A 336 4.80 -3.13 5.96
N ASN A 337 3.86 -3.05 6.88
CA ASN A 337 2.87 -4.09 7.08
C ASN A 337 1.90 -4.09 5.88
N LYS A 338 1.99 -5.12 5.03
CA LYS A 338 1.17 -5.24 3.83
C LYS A 338 -0.25 -5.76 4.11
N ASP A 339 -0.50 -6.27 5.31
CA ASP A 339 -1.83 -6.72 5.73
C ASP A 339 -2.68 -5.56 6.29
N ALA A 340 -2.04 -4.45 6.68
CA ALA A 340 -2.72 -3.26 7.16
C ALA A 340 -3.04 -2.31 5.99
N VAL A 341 -4.31 -1.97 5.80
CA VAL A 341 -4.80 -1.06 4.73
C VAL A 341 -4.06 0.28 4.75
N ILE A 342 -3.74 0.79 5.94
CA ILE A 342 -3.02 2.06 6.14
C ILE A 342 -1.70 2.09 5.36
N THR A 343 -0.97 0.96 5.32
CA THR A 343 0.40 0.86 4.78
C THR A 343 0.53 -0.06 3.57
N ALA A 344 -0.52 -0.82 3.22
CA ALA A 344 -0.46 -1.81 2.14
C ALA A 344 -0.09 -1.22 0.77
N GLY A 345 -0.61 -0.03 0.46
CA GLY A 345 -0.39 0.67 -0.81
C GLY A 345 0.83 1.60 -0.83
N LEU A 346 1.55 1.75 0.30
CA LEU A 346 2.69 2.67 0.38
C LEU A 346 3.96 2.04 -0.19
N GLU A 347 4.75 2.85 -0.88
CA GLU A 347 6.01 2.44 -1.51
C GLU A 347 7.23 2.96 -0.74
N SER A 348 7.16 4.20 -0.23
CA SER A 348 8.27 4.84 0.48
C SER A 348 7.81 5.87 1.49
N MET A 349 8.38 5.85 2.70
CA MET A 349 8.21 6.90 3.71
C MET A 349 9.57 7.36 4.21
N LEU A 350 9.69 8.65 4.49
CA LEU A 350 10.90 9.23 5.04
C LEU A 350 10.69 9.62 6.51
N PHE A 351 11.53 9.06 7.36
CA PHE A 351 11.59 9.39 8.79
C PHE A 351 12.93 10.07 9.08
N PRO A 352 12.94 11.38 9.33
CA PRO A 352 14.17 12.14 9.61
C PRO A 352 14.96 11.65 10.81
N ILE A 353 14.33 11.46 11.97
CA ILE A 353 14.96 10.92 13.18
C ILE A 353 13.91 10.17 13.99
N ALA A 354 13.62 8.93 13.62
CA ALA A 354 12.57 8.15 14.28
C ALA A 354 13.05 7.53 15.60
N GLY A 355 12.17 7.51 16.60
CA GLY A 355 12.32 6.71 17.80
C GLY A 355 11.90 5.25 17.63
N ALA A 356 11.90 4.48 18.72
CA ALA A 356 11.38 3.12 18.74
C ALA A 356 10.23 2.98 19.75
N ILE A 357 9.07 2.51 19.28
CA ILE A 357 7.91 2.26 20.13
C ILE A 357 7.92 0.80 20.56
N LYS A 358 7.78 0.56 21.86
CA LYS A 358 7.78 -0.79 22.44
C LYS A 358 6.47 -1.05 23.17
N LYS A 359 5.96 -2.27 23.09
CA LYS A 359 4.89 -2.72 24.00
C LYS A 359 5.43 -2.73 25.43
N SER A 360 4.70 -2.14 26.36
CA SER A 360 5.10 -2.01 27.76
C SER A 360 3.95 -2.43 28.68
N GLY A 361 4.28 -3.23 29.70
CA GLY A 361 3.29 -3.69 30.66
C GLY A 361 2.33 -4.77 30.12
N ASP A 362 1.42 -5.20 31.00
CA ASP A 362 0.42 -6.25 30.75
C ASP A 362 -0.95 -5.60 30.53
N VAL A 363 -1.04 -4.77 29.48
CA VAL A 363 -2.30 -4.15 29.05
C VAL A 363 -2.93 -5.04 27.99
N ASP A 364 -4.19 -5.42 28.20
CA ASP A 364 -4.98 -6.19 27.23
C ASP A 364 -5.35 -5.29 26.06
N SER A 365 -4.40 -5.14 25.14
CA SER A 365 -4.52 -4.36 23.93
C SER A 365 -3.91 -5.09 22.75
N GLU A 366 -4.58 -4.99 21.61
CA GLU A 366 -4.06 -5.40 20.33
C GLU A 366 -2.95 -4.41 19.94
N PHE A 367 -1.73 -4.91 19.76
CA PHE A 367 -0.56 -4.12 19.35
C PHE A 367 -0.14 -4.59 17.97
N GLU A 368 -0.20 -3.72 16.99
CA GLU A 368 0.14 -3.99 15.60
C GLU A 368 1.21 -3.04 15.11
N THR A 369 2.28 -3.60 14.56
CA THR A 369 3.32 -2.83 13.90
C THR A 369 2.89 -2.49 12.47
N LEU A 370 2.89 -1.20 12.11
CA LEU A 370 2.57 -0.71 10.77
C LEU A 370 3.82 -0.45 9.94
N VAL A 371 4.87 0.11 10.57
CA VAL A 371 6.18 0.35 9.93
C VAL A 371 7.27 -0.02 10.93
N ASP A 372 8.26 -0.77 10.46
CA ASP A 372 9.42 -1.15 11.25
C ASP A 372 10.76 -0.89 10.52
N SER A 373 11.86 -0.93 11.27
CA SER A 373 13.21 -0.87 10.72
C SER A 373 13.64 -2.20 10.11
N SER A 374 14.83 -2.23 9.50
CA SER A 374 15.50 -3.48 9.13
C SER A 374 16.12 -4.17 10.37
N LYS A 375 16.62 -5.40 10.20
CA LYS A 375 17.40 -6.07 11.23
C LYS A 375 18.81 -5.51 11.41
N ASN A 376 19.31 -4.76 10.41
CA ASN A 376 20.60 -4.08 10.45
C ASN A 376 20.44 -2.66 11.01
N SER A 377 19.74 -2.58 12.15
CA SER A 377 19.43 -1.34 12.84
C SER A 377 19.83 -1.42 14.32
N ALA A 378 19.98 -0.25 14.96
CA ALA A 378 20.29 -0.12 16.37
C ALA A 378 19.67 1.16 16.96
N LEU A 379 19.40 1.13 18.27
CA LEU A 379 19.07 2.35 19.01
C LEU A 379 20.35 3.11 19.35
N MET A 380 20.37 4.39 19.06
CA MET A 380 21.48 5.28 19.30
C MET A 380 20.99 6.57 19.95
N ASP A 381 21.86 7.24 20.70
CA ASP A 381 21.55 8.57 21.22
C ASP A 381 21.19 9.51 20.06
N ALA A 382 20.00 10.09 20.12
CA ALA A 382 19.47 10.97 19.08
C ALA A 382 20.38 12.19 18.82
N PHE A 383 21.13 12.65 19.83
CA PHE A 383 22.10 13.74 19.71
C PHE A 383 23.21 13.45 18.70
N LYS A 384 23.48 12.19 18.37
CA LYS A 384 24.47 11.82 17.35
C LYS A 384 24.11 12.34 15.95
N ALA A 385 22.85 12.70 15.71
CA ALA A 385 22.44 13.36 14.48
C ALA A 385 23.22 14.67 14.22
N TYR A 386 23.59 15.39 15.27
CA TYR A 386 24.39 16.61 15.17
C TYR A 386 25.89 16.36 15.01
N LEU A 387 26.38 15.19 15.39
CA LEU A 387 27.80 14.82 15.31
C LEU A 387 28.19 14.27 13.92
N GLY A 388 27.19 14.04 13.06
CA GLY A 388 27.37 13.56 11.69
C GLY A 388 27.53 12.04 11.59
N VAL A 389 27.44 11.55 10.35
CA VAL A 389 27.40 10.11 10.03
C VAL A 389 28.63 9.34 10.51
N GLY A 390 29.80 9.99 10.56
CA GLY A 390 31.03 9.36 11.08
C GLY A 390 30.93 8.92 12.54
N ALA A 391 30.27 9.71 13.39
CA ALA A 391 30.05 9.38 14.79
C ALA A 391 29.06 8.22 14.94
N ILE A 392 28.06 8.16 14.07
CA ILE A 392 27.07 7.07 14.05
C ILE A 392 27.77 5.76 13.67
N LYS A 393 28.52 5.74 12.56
CA LYS A 393 29.24 4.55 12.07
C LYS A 393 30.22 3.97 13.08
N LYS A 394 30.89 4.83 13.85
CA LYS A 394 31.89 4.41 14.84
C LYS A 394 31.31 3.54 15.96
N ASP A 395 30.10 3.89 16.42
CA ASP A 395 29.49 3.27 17.59
C ASP A 395 28.34 2.31 17.22
N PHE A 396 28.10 2.10 15.92
CA PHE A 396 27.02 1.26 15.46
C PHE A 396 27.31 -0.23 15.67
N VAL A 397 26.41 -0.90 16.36
CA VAL A 397 26.37 -2.36 16.48
C VAL A 397 24.93 -2.80 16.18
N PRO A 398 24.69 -3.57 15.13
CA PRO A 398 23.35 -4.01 14.77
C PRO A 398 22.72 -4.84 15.88
N ALA A 399 21.48 -4.51 16.26
CA ALA A 399 20.75 -5.24 17.29
C ALA A 399 20.24 -6.62 16.80
N GLY A 400 20.17 -6.83 15.50
CA GLY A 400 19.65 -8.08 14.92
C GLY A 400 18.12 -8.22 14.99
N GLU A 401 17.43 -7.25 15.56
CA GLU A 401 15.97 -7.16 15.67
C GLU A 401 15.43 -5.94 14.92
N ARG A 402 14.13 -5.91 14.68
CA ARG A 402 13.44 -4.77 14.08
C ARG A 402 12.87 -3.87 15.17
N PHE A 403 12.91 -2.56 14.96
CA PHE A 403 12.32 -1.56 15.84
C PHE A 403 11.04 -1.02 15.24
N ASN A 404 9.95 -0.95 16.03
CA ASN A 404 8.70 -0.41 15.57
C ASN A 404 8.77 1.12 15.51
N ILE A 405 8.57 1.68 14.33
CA ILE A 405 8.55 3.13 14.06
C ILE A 405 7.12 3.65 14.11
N VAL A 406 6.17 2.90 13.56
CA VAL A 406 4.74 3.22 13.58
C VAL A 406 3.96 2.02 14.08
N VAL A 407 3.08 2.26 15.05
CA VAL A 407 2.24 1.22 15.64
C VAL A 407 0.77 1.64 15.71
N ARG A 408 -0.12 0.67 15.63
CA ARG A 408 -1.53 0.80 15.96
C ARG A 408 -1.81 0.00 17.21
N ILE A 409 -2.46 0.64 18.20
CA ILE A 409 -2.93 -0.04 19.41
C ILE A 409 -4.44 0.10 19.51
N ARG A 410 -5.12 -0.98 19.88
CA ARG A 410 -6.56 -1.00 20.08
C ARG A 410 -6.90 -1.74 21.36
N GLY A 411 -7.68 -1.12 22.23
CA GLY A 411 -8.05 -1.77 23.49
C GLY A 411 -8.84 -0.86 24.41
N LYS A 412 -9.14 -1.40 25.60
CA LYS A 412 -9.71 -0.65 26.71
C LYS A 412 -8.58 -0.25 27.65
N PHE A 413 -8.26 1.02 27.65
CA PHE A 413 -7.14 1.54 28.41
C PHE A 413 -7.56 1.97 29.83
N LYS A 414 -6.58 2.00 30.75
CA LYS A 414 -6.71 2.59 32.09
C LYS A 414 -6.17 4.00 32.10
N THR A 415 -6.74 4.84 32.98
CA THR A 415 -6.31 6.23 33.09
C THR A 415 -4.86 6.35 33.59
N ALA A 416 -4.12 7.27 32.98
CA ALA A 416 -2.82 7.73 33.49
C ALA A 416 -2.94 8.57 34.79
N PHE A 417 -4.18 8.94 35.18
CA PHE A 417 -4.46 9.83 36.31
C PHE A 417 -5.39 9.19 37.34
N PRO A 418 -4.97 8.14 38.05
CA PRO A 418 -5.84 7.41 39.00
C PRO A 418 -6.37 8.29 40.14
N ALA A 419 -5.64 9.36 40.50
CA ALA A 419 -6.07 10.35 41.49
C ALA A 419 -7.10 11.37 40.97
N GLY A 420 -7.47 11.29 39.70
CA GLY A 420 -8.37 12.24 39.06
C GLY A 420 -7.64 13.40 38.39
N ARG A 421 -8.39 14.47 38.11
CA ARG A 421 -7.91 15.66 37.39
C ARG A 421 -6.78 16.38 38.14
N PRO A 422 -5.65 16.71 37.49
CA PRO A 422 -4.59 17.50 38.11
C PRO A 422 -5.08 18.91 38.46
N ALA A 423 -4.67 19.42 39.64
CA ALA A 423 -5.00 20.77 40.09
C ALA A 423 -4.41 21.84 39.13
N SER A 424 -5.16 22.91 38.87
CA SER A 424 -4.64 24.08 38.16
C SER A 424 -3.74 24.89 39.09
N LYS A 425 -2.59 25.32 38.59
CA LYS A 425 -1.69 26.23 39.33
C LYS A 425 -2.08 27.72 39.21
N GLU A 426 -3.09 28.01 38.37
CA GLU A 426 -3.56 29.41 38.19
C GLU A 426 -4.60 29.74 39.27
N PRO A 427 -4.39 30.84 40.04
CA PRO A 427 -5.20 31.12 41.23
C PRO A 427 -6.65 31.52 40.93
N ASP A 428 -6.99 31.91 39.71
CA ASP A 428 -8.28 32.51 39.34
C ASP A 428 -9.22 31.62 38.49
N SER A 429 -8.83 30.40 38.14
CA SER A 429 -9.71 29.52 37.39
C SER A 429 -10.66 28.74 38.31
N LYS A 430 -11.73 29.38 38.79
CA LYS A 430 -12.93 28.66 39.22
C LYS A 430 -13.48 27.93 38.00
N THR A 431 -13.13 26.67 37.86
CA THR A 431 -13.73 25.79 36.83
C THR A 431 -15.23 25.72 37.15
N PRO A 432 -16.13 26.14 36.24
CA PRO A 432 -17.56 25.96 36.45
C PRO A 432 -17.86 24.49 36.82
N GLU A 433 -18.83 24.27 37.72
CA GLU A 433 -19.17 22.88 38.15
C GLU A 433 -19.66 22.03 36.98
N GLU A 434 -20.18 22.64 35.93
CA GLU A 434 -20.62 22.02 34.68
C GLU A 434 -19.47 21.43 33.82
N GLU A 435 -18.22 21.88 34.00
CA GLU A 435 -17.05 21.31 33.33
C GLU A 435 -16.44 20.10 34.05
N LYS A 436 -16.92 19.73 35.22
CA LYS A 436 -16.52 18.52 35.94
C LYS A 436 -17.21 17.30 35.34
N GLY A 437 -16.87 16.93 34.10
CA GLY A 437 -17.25 15.63 33.53
C GLY A 437 -16.81 14.49 34.47
N ALA A 438 -17.59 13.40 34.53
CA ALA A 438 -17.26 12.24 35.34
C ALA A 438 -15.87 11.69 34.96
N HIS A 439 -14.97 11.54 35.92
CA HIS A 439 -13.65 10.95 35.71
C HIS A 439 -13.77 9.49 35.27
N ILE A 440 -13.21 9.16 34.10
CA ILE A 440 -13.18 7.81 33.55
C ILE A 440 -11.90 7.13 34.02
N LYS A 441 -12.01 6.07 34.82
CA LYS A 441 -10.89 5.28 35.33
C LYS A 441 -10.41 4.23 34.33
N GLU A 442 -11.35 3.67 33.55
CA GLU A 442 -11.11 2.65 32.55
C GLU A 442 -12.09 2.82 31.38
N GLY A 443 -11.61 2.66 30.16
CA GLY A 443 -12.40 2.81 28.95
C GLY A 443 -13.52 1.78 28.87
N LYS A 444 -14.76 2.23 28.64
CA LYS A 444 -15.93 1.35 28.45
C LYS A 444 -15.96 0.74 27.05
N LYS A 445 -15.48 1.50 26.05
CA LYS A 445 -15.37 1.10 24.65
C LYS A 445 -13.90 0.97 24.28
N PRO A 446 -13.53 0.08 23.35
CA PRO A 446 -12.18 0.05 22.83
C PRO A 446 -11.89 1.34 22.07
N ALA A 447 -10.73 1.94 22.31
CA ALA A 447 -10.21 3.06 21.56
C ALA A 447 -9.10 2.58 20.61
N THR A 448 -8.94 3.28 19.48
CA THR A 448 -7.88 3.01 18.51
C THR A 448 -6.93 4.20 18.46
N ILE A 449 -5.64 3.92 18.61
CA ILE A 449 -4.58 4.92 18.62
C ILE A 449 -3.51 4.48 17.64
N ILE A 450 -3.04 5.41 16.78
CA ILE A 450 -1.85 5.21 15.97
C ILE A 450 -0.78 6.12 16.52
N ILE A 451 0.42 5.57 16.76
CA ILE A 451 1.56 6.30 17.26
C ILE A 451 2.69 6.22 16.23
N VAL A 452 3.22 7.36 15.87
CA VAL A 452 4.36 7.56 14.97
C VAL A 452 5.51 8.15 15.77
N SER A 453 6.68 7.58 15.68
CA SER A 453 7.84 8.01 16.47
C SER A 453 8.71 9.07 15.80
N ASP A 454 8.14 9.82 14.86
CA ASP A 454 8.80 10.92 14.14
C ASP A 454 7.76 11.96 13.74
N ALA A 455 7.89 13.19 14.25
CA ALA A 455 6.98 14.29 13.92
C ALA A 455 7.46 15.09 12.70
N ASP A 456 8.76 15.08 12.44
CA ASP A 456 9.40 15.79 11.33
C ASP A 456 8.95 15.24 9.96
N MET A 457 8.48 13.99 9.90
CA MET A 457 7.97 13.40 8.67
C MET A 457 6.82 14.20 8.04
N LEU A 458 6.13 15.03 8.83
CA LEU A 458 5.05 15.92 8.37
C LEU A 458 5.53 17.29 7.91
N ALA A 459 6.81 17.64 8.12
CA ALA A 459 7.34 18.91 7.67
C ALA A 459 7.60 18.90 6.16
N ASP A 460 7.11 19.94 5.47
CA ASP A 460 7.13 20.03 3.99
C ASP A 460 8.46 19.65 3.35
N GLN A 461 9.57 20.04 3.97
CA GLN A 461 10.93 19.77 3.46
C GLN A 461 11.28 18.27 3.34
N PHE A 462 10.55 17.38 4.03
CA PHE A 462 10.82 15.95 4.05
C PHE A 462 9.90 15.12 3.14
N TYR A 463 8.91 15.74 2.49
CA TYR A 463 8.04 15.03 1.55
C TYR A 463 7.63 15.86 0.32
N VAL A 464 7.95 17.18 0.28
CA VAL A 464 7.61 18.04 -0.85
C VAL A 464 8.87 18.59 -1.51
N GLN A 465 8.97 18.41 -2.82
CA GLN A 465 9.97 19.07 -3.67
C GLN A 465 9.29 20.15 -4.49
N ARG A 466 9.81 21.38 -4.40
CA ARG A 466 9.33 22.49 -5.21
C ARG A 466 10.17 22.62 -6.47
N ARG A 467 9.51 22.62 -7.61
CA ARG A 467 10.14 22.87 -8.92
C ARG A 467 9.53 24.09 -9.54
N ASN A 468 10.38 24.99 -10.06
CA ASN A 468 9.91 26.12 -10.85
C ASN A 468 9.88 25.69 -12.32
N LEU A 469 8.67 25.55 -12.88
CA LEU A 469 8.47 25.25 -14.29
C LEU A 469 7.83 26.47 -14.96
N PHE A 470 8.53 27.12 -15.88
CA PHE A 470 8.05 28.32 -16.61
C PHE A 470 7.54 29.47 -15.71
N GLY A 471 8.13 29.64 -14.51
CA GLY A 471 7.73 30.70 -13.57
C GLY A 471 6.57 30.30 -12.62
N LEU A 472 6.02 29.09 -12.76
CA LEU A 472 5.05 28.51 -11.85
C LEU A 472 5.78 27.58 -10.86
N ALA A 473 5.57 27.80 -9.57
CA ALA A 473 6.06 26.92 -8.52
C ALA A 473 5.14 25.71 -8.41
N ILE A 474 5.61 24.55 -8.86
CA ILE A 474 4.91 23.27 -8.73
C ILE A 474 5.47 22.54 -7.51
N SER A 475 4.58 22.14 -6.60
CA SER A 475 4.93 21.29 -5.47
C SER A 475 4.67 19.82 -5.84
N GLU A 476 5.71 19.00 -5.83
CA GLU A 476 5.66 17.58 -6.13
C GLU A 476 6.01 16.80 -4.87
N MET A 477 5.17 15.81 -4.50
CA MET A 477 5.45 14.91 -3.40
C MET A 477 6.40 13.83 -3.88
N PHE A 478 7.50 13.59 -3.15
CA PHE A 478 8.52 12.62 -3.54
C PHE A 478 8.52 11.34 -2.70
N ASN A 479 7.61 11.23 -1.73
CA ASN A 479 7.36 10.04 -0.94
C ASN A 479 5.91 10.02 -0.40
N ASP A 480 5.54 8.97 0.33
CA ASP A 480 4.19 8.69 0.78
C ASP A 480 3.86 9.20 2.19
N ASN A 481 4.62 10.12 2.77
CA ASN A 481 4.36 10.64 4.13
C ASN A 481 2.97 11.25 4.25
N LEU A 482 2.56 12.05 3.25
CA LEU A 482 1.22 12.64 3.22
C LEU A 482 0.13 11.59 2.95
N ASN A 483 0.42 10.61 2.08
CA ASN A 483 -0.51 9.50 1.81
C ASN A 483 -0.74 8.67 3.08
N PHE A 484 0.31 8.41 3.87
CA PHE A 484 0.16 7.75 5.18
C PHE A 484 -0.75 8.54 6.13
N LEU A 485 -0.53 9.87 6.26
CA LEU A 485 -1.37 10.73 7.10
C LEU A 485 -2.84 10.69 6.65
N SER A 486 -3.07 10.77 5.36
CA SER A 486 -4.43 10.69 4.77
C SER A 486 -5.09 9.35 5.06
N ASN A 487 -4.41 8.23 4.78
CA ASN A 487 -4.90 6.88 5.03
C ASN A 487 -5.21 6.65 6.52
N ALA A 488 -4.28 7.06 7.41
CA ALA A 488 -4.45 6.90 8.85
C ALA A 488 -5.62 7.75 9.37
N SER A 489 -5.76 8.99 8.89
CA SER A 489 -6.85 9.88 9.27
C SER A 489 -8.20 9.37 8.77
N GLU A 490 -8.27 8.90 7.53
CA GLU A 490 -9.48 8.35 6.93
C GLU A 490 -9.96 7.10 7.67
N ILE A 491 -9.05 6.16 7.94
CA ILE A 491 -9.37 4.94 8.69
C ILE A 491 -9.83 5.27 10.10
N LEU A 492 -9.17 6.20 10.79
CA LEU A 492 -9.55 6.59 12.15
C LEU A 492 -10.87 7.38 12.19
N THR A 493 -11.18 8.21 11.21
CA THR A 493 -12.47 8.93 11.13
C THR A 493 -13.60 8.05 10.59
N GLY A 494 -13.27 6.93 9.97
CA GLY A 494 -14.23 5.95 9.49
C GLY A 494 -14.95 5.19 10.60
N SER A 495 -15.87 4.31 10.20
CA SER A 495 -16.54 3.40 11.14
C SER A 495 -15.57 2.38 11.72
N ASP A 496 -15.94 1.76 12.85
CA ASP A 496 -15.15 0.66 13.42
C ASP A 496 -15.03 -0.53 12.45
N ASP A 497 -16.00 -0.69 11.55
CA ASP A 497 -15.98 -1.68 10.48
C ASP A 497 -14.90 -1.38 9.43
N LEU A 498 -14.66 -0.11 9.05
CA LEU A 498 -13.54 0.29 8.19
C LEU A 498 -12.18 0.11 8.85
N ILE A 499 -12.07 0.46 10.13
CA ILE A 499 -10.82 0.29 10.90
C ILE A 499 -10.38 -1.17 10.93
N GLY A 500 -11.32 -2.09 10.96
CA GLY A 500 -11.07 -3.54 10.96
C GLY A 500 -10.73 -4.16 9.60
N LEU A 501 -10.88 -3.39 8.49
CA LEU A 501 -10.54 -3.89 7.17
C LEU A 501 -9.04 -4.17 7.05
N ARG A 502 -8.71 -5.36 6.57
CA ARG A 502 -7.33 -5.73 6.21
C ARG A 502 -7.13 -5.57 4.72
N SER A 503 -5.89 -5.30 4.32
CA SER A 503 -5.55 -5.37 2.90
C SER A 503 -5.75 -6.79 2.39
N ARG A 504 -6.28 -6.91 1.19
CA ARG A 504 -6.43 -8.22 0.55
C ARG A 504 -5.10 -8.72 0.00
N GLY A 505 -4.93 -10.03 -0.03
CA GLY A 505 -3.87 -10.66 -0.84
C GLY A 505 -4.05 -10.32 -2.32
N LYS A 506 -2.96 -10.30 -3.09
CA LYS A 506 -3.05 -10.11 -4.54
C LYS A 506 -3.85 -11.23 -5.18
N PHE A 507 -4.76 -10.90 -6.11
CA PHE A 507 -5.46 -11.88 -6.95
C PHE A 507 -4.46 -12.67 -7.81
N GLU A 508 -3.46 -12.01 -8.37
CA GLU A 508 -2.33 -12.66 -9.02
C GLU A 508 -1.25 -13.02 -8.01
N ARG A 509 -1.19 -14.27 -7.60
CA ARG A 509 -0.03 -14.81 -6.89
C ARG A 509 0.99 -15.31 -7.92
N PRO A 510 2.14 -14.65 -8.09
CA PRO A 510 3.16 -15.16 -8.98
C PRO A 510 3.63 -16.52 -8.47
N PHE A 511 3.66 -17.51 -9.33
CA PHE A 511 4.26 -18.81 -8.99
C PHE A 511 5.73 -18.57 -8.65
N THR A 512 6.04 -18.45 -7.35
CA THR A 512 7.38 -18.08 -6.85
C THR A 512 8.46 -19.04 -7.37
N VAL A 513 8.12 -20.31 -7.56
CA VAL A 513 9.01 -21.30 -8.18
C VAL A 513 9.29 -20.95 -9.63
N VAL A 514 8.27 -20.56 -10.40
CA VAL A 514 8.40 -20.15 -11.81
C VAL A 514 9.20 -18.86 -11.93
N VAL A 515 8.94 -17.89 -11.05
CA VAL A 515 9.70 -16.63 -10.99
C VAL A 515 11.17 -16.90 -10.66
N LYS A 516 11.46 -17.75 -9.67
CA LYS A 516 12.83 -18.15 -9.32
C LYS A 516 13.53 -18.89 -10.49
N LEU A 517 12.84 -19.79 -11.18
CA LEU A 517 13.38 -20.49 -12.34
C LEU A 517 13.62 -19.53 -13.51
N LYS A 518 12.69 -18.61 -13.76
CA LYS A 518 12.83 -17.55 -14.77
C LYS A 518 14.03 -16.65 -14.45
N ARG A 519 14.17 -16.21 -13.20
CA ARG A 519 15.29 -15.40 -12.73
C ARG A 519 16.62 -16.14 -12.91
N LYS A 520 16.70 -17.40 -12.50
CA LYS A 520 17.90 -18.24 -12.66
C LYS A 520 18.28 -18.45 -14.13
N ALA A 521 17.30 -18.62 -15.01
CA ALA A 521 17.51 -18.67 -16.45
C ALA A 521 18.01 -17.32 -17.01
N GLN A 522 17.41 -16.20 -16.57
CA GLN A 522 17.82 -14.85 -16.95
C GLN A 522 19.24 -14.53 -16.48
N GLU A 523 19.60 -14.84 -15.24
CA GLU A 523 20.95 -14.61 -14.69
C GLU A 523 22.02 -15.33 -15.51
N ARG A 524 21.74 -16.56 -15.96
CA ARG A 524 22.66 -17.35 -16.78
C ARG A 524 22.95 -16.73 -18.15
N TRP A 525 21.96 -16.11 -18.78
CA TRP A 525 22.08 -15.52 -20.11
C TRP A 525 22.42 -14.03 -20.10
N LEU A 526 22.01 -13.32 -19.03
CA LEU A 526 22.23 -11.88 -18.88
C LEU A 526 23.73 -11.53 -18.80
N THR A 527 24.51 -12.37 -18.12
CA THR A 527 25.98 -12.21 -18.03
C THR A 527 26.61 -12.31 -19.41
N LYS A 528 26.19 -13.32 -20.19
CA LYS A 528 26.66 -13.53 -21.55
C LYS A 528 26.23 -12.38 -22.50
N GLU A 529 24.99 -11.91 -22.36
CA GLU A 529 24.49 -10.78 -23.13
C GLU A 529 25.27 -9.48 -22.82
N LYS A 530 25.50 -9.17 -21.52
CA LYS A 530 26.29 -7.99 -21.12
C LYS A 530 27.71 -8.04 -21.66
N GLU A 531 28.35 -9.20 -21.63
CA GLU A 531 29.70 -9.37 -22.18
C GLU A 531 29.73 -9.13 -23.69
N LEU A 532 28.77 -9.70 -24.43
CA LEU A 532 28.66 -9.48 -25.89
C LEU A 532 28.31 -8.04 -26.26
N VAL A 533 27.45 -7.35 -25.48
CA VAL A 533 27.12 -5.94 -25.67
C VAL A 533 28.38 -5.08 -25.49
N LYS A 534 29.16 -5.34 -24.42
CA LYS A 534 30.42 -4.64 -24.17
C LYS A 534 31.43 -4.83 -25.33
N GLN A 535 31.59 -6.07 -25.78
CA GLN A 535 32.47 -6.36 -26.94
C GLN A 535 31.99 -5.66 -28.23
N MET A 536 30.68 -5.53 -28.42
CA MET A 536 30.09 -4.84 -29.56
C MET A 536 30.36 -3.34 -29.48
N GLU A 537 30.23 -2.73 -28.30
CA GLU A 537 30.53 -1.31 -28.07
C GLU A 537 32.01 -1.01 -28.32
N GLU A 538 32.91 -1.82 -27.77
CA GLU A 538 34.38 -1.69 -27.98
C GLU A 538 34.73 -1.83 -29.46
N THR A 539 34.16 -2.80 -30.16
CA THR A 539 34.39 -3.01 -31.60
C THR A 539 33.84 -1.83 -32.42
N THR A 540 32.70 -1.28 -32.02
CA THR A 540 32.07 -0.13 -32.71
C THR A 540 32.90 1.15 -32.50
N GLN A 541 33.44 1.36 -31.29
CA GLN A 541 34.31 2.49 -31.00
C GLN A 541 35.61 2.42 -31.81
N LYS A 542 36.25 1.25 -31.88
CA LYS A 542 37.44 1.04 -32.71
C LYS A 542 37.17 1.30 -34.20
N LEU A 543 36.00 0.85 -34.69
CA LEU A 543 35.59 1.14 -36.07
C LEU A 543 35.42 2.65 -36.33
N ARG A 544 34.82 3.38 -35.41
CA ARG A 544 34.68 4.83 -35.50
C ARG A 544 36.04 5.55 -35.49
N GLN A 545 36.93 5.16 -34.57
CA GLN A 545 38.27 5.72 -34.52
C GLN A 545 39.05 5.52 -35.83
N LEU A 546 38.92 4.34 -36.44
CA LEU A 546 39.53 4.07 -37.74
C LEU A 546 38.85 4.85 -38.90
N GLU A 547 37.54 5.11 -38.78
CA GLU A 547 36.81 5.94 -39.76
C GLU A 547 37.09 7.44 -39.57
N GLU A 548 37.30 7.93 -38.33
CA GLU A 548 37.64 9.33 -38.01
C GLU A 548 39.10 9.68 -38.32
N GLN A 549 40.01 8.71 -38.28
CA GLN A 549 41.41 8.88 -38.72
C GLN A 549 41.55 9.01 -40.24
N LYS A 550 40.46 8.93 -41.00
CA LYS A 550 40.42 9.31 -42.40
C LYS A 550 40.56 10.82 -42.54
N ASP A 551 41.75 11.30 -42.72
CA ASP A 551 42.07 12.71 -42.92
C ASP A 551 41.23 13.32 -44.05
N VAL A 552 40.61 14.46 -43.78
CA VAL A 552 39.70 15.20 -44.66
C VAL A 552 40.45 15.72 -45.93
N SER A 553 41.79 15.64 -45.94
CA SER A 553 42.62 16.16 -47.00
C SER A 553 43.09 15.17 -48.10
N GLN A 554 42.86 13.85 -47.91
CA GLN A 554 43.23 12.84 -48.92
C GLN A 554 42.09 11.85 -49.21
N LYS A 555 41.23 12.23 -50.13
CA LYS A 555 40.02 11.47 -50.52
C LYS A 555 40.28 10.18 -51.31
N THR A 556 41.49 9.68 -51.53
CA THR A 556 41.65 8.73 -52.62
C THR A 556 42.47 7.44 -52.36
N ILE A 557 43.17 7.23 -51.26
CA ILE A 557 43.91 5.95 -51.10
C ILE A 557 43.83 5.46 -49.65
N ILE A 558 42.95 4.52 -49.40
CA ILE A 558 42.97 3.70 -48.19
C ILE A 558 44.12 2.71 -48.36
N SER A 559 45.04 2.63 -47.39
CA SER A 559 46.08 1.60 -47.40
C SER A 559 45.42 0.23 -47.40
N PRO A 560 45.90 -0.76 -48.16
CA PRO A 560 45.36 -2.12 -48.16
C PRO A 560 45.34 -2.75 -46.78
N GLU A 561 46.23 -2.34 -45.87
CA GLU A 561 46.26 -2.79 -44.46
C GLU A 561 45.10 -2.22 -43.65
N GLN A 562 44.76 -0.95 -43.80
CA GLN A 562 43.60 -0.31 -43.15
C GLN A 562 42.29 -0.89 -43.67
N GLU A 563 42.17 -1.19 -44.96
CA GLU A 563 40.99 -1.83 -45.55
C GLU A 563 40.80 -3.24 -44.99
N ALA A 564 41.88 -4.01 -44.83
CA ALA A 564 41.85 -5.33 -44.20
C ALA A 564 41.45 -5.26 -42.72
N GLU A 565 41.90 -4.22 -41.99
CA GLU A 565 41.56 -4.05 -40.58
C GLU A 565 40.07 -3.65 -40.37
N VAL A 566 39.56 -2.73 -41.19
CA VAL A 566 38.11 -2.38 -41.20
C VAL A 566 37.26 -3.59 -41.58
N ALA A 567 37.68 -4.38 -42.56
CA ALA A 567 36.98 -5.62 -42.92
C ALA A 567 36.95 -6.62 -41.78
N LYS A 568 38.06 -6.77 -41.04
CA LYS A 568 38.16 -7.62 -39.86
C LYS A 568 37.20 -7.17 -38.74
N PHE A 569 37.15 -5.88 -38.39
CA PHE A 569 36.23 -5.38 -37.37
C PHE A 569 34.74 -5.45 -37.80
N LYS A 570 34.44 -5.23 -39.09
CA LYS A 570 33.08 -5.45 -39.62
C LYS A 570 32.65 -6.92 -39.50
N ALA A 571 33.53 -7.86 -39.81
CA ALA A 571 33.27 -9.30 -39.67
C ALA A 571 33.08 -9.69 -38.19
N GLN A 572 33.92 -9.12 -37.31
CA GLN A 572 33.80 -9.35 -35.87
C GLN A 572 32.45 -8.82 -35.31
N ARG A 573 32.03 -7.61 -35.70
CA ARG A 573 30.72 -7.04 -35.34
C ARG A 573 29.57 -7.88 -35.83
N GLN A 574 29.62 -8.40 -37.05
CA GLN A 574 28.61 -9.31 -37.57
C GLN A 574 28.54 -10.63 -36.78
N LYS A 575 29.70 -11.17 -36.37
CA LYS A 575 29.76 -12.39 -35.52
C LYS A 575 29.13 -12.14 -34.18
N ILE A 576 29.48 -11.06 -33.49
CA ILE A 576 28.92 -10.67 -32.18
C ILE A 576 27.39 -10.48 -32.29
N ASN A 577 26.92 -9.80 -33.34
CA ASN A 577 25.48 -9.62 -33.56
C ASN A 577 24.73 -10.94 -33.76
N ARG A 578 25.34 -11.91 -34.45
CA ARG A 578 24.73 -13.26 -34.59
C ARG A 578 24.68 -13.99 -33.25
N GLU A 579 25.73 -13.93 -32.45
CA GLU A 579 25.81 -14.55 -31.14
C GLU A 579 24.79 -13.89 -30.18
N LEU A 580 24.65 -12.58 -30.21
CA LEU A 580 23.70 -11.83 -29.40
C LEU A 580 22.24 -12.19 -29.76
N LYS A 581 21.95 -12.32 -31.05
CA LYS A 581 20.66 -12.80 -31.55
C LYS A 581 20.37 -14.24 -31.08
N GLN A 582 21.38 -15.10 -31.07
CA GLN A 582 21.25 -16.49 -30.61
C GLN A 582 21.01 -16.57 -29.08
N VAL A 583 21.72 -15.75 -28.28
CA VAL A 583 21.52 -15.67 -26.83
C VAL A 583 20.11 -15.20 -26.51
N ARG A 584 19.62 -14.16 -27.18
CA ARG A 584 18.23 -13.64 -27.01
C ARG A 584 17.19 -14.68 -27.43
N LYS A 585 17.44 -15.41 -28.50
CA LYS A 585 16.57 -16.52 -28.94
C LYS A 585 16.52 -17.64 -27.90
N ASN A 586 17.66 -18.04 -27.36
CA ASN A 586 17.75 -19.10 -26.34
C ASN A 586 17.07 -18.68 -25.03
N LEU A 587 17.18 -17.41 -24.64
CA LEU A 587 16.48 -16.86 -23.49
C LEU A 587 14.95 -16.97 -23.64
N ARG A 588 14.40 -16.58 -24.79
CA ARG A 588 12.97 -16.72 -25.09
C ARG A 588 12.54 -18.18 -25.13
N ALA A 589 13.28 -19.04 -25.80
CA ALA A 589 12.98 -20.46 -25.89
C ALA A 589 12.96 -21.15 -24.53
N SER A 590 13.85 -20.78 -23.60
CA SER A 590 13.87 -21.33 -22.24
C SER A 590 12.62 -20.92 -21.43
N ILE A 591 12.11 -19.71 -21.65
CA ILE A 591 10.89 -19.21 -20.99
C ILE A 591 9.64 -19.88 -21.59
N GLU A 592 9.57 -20.01 -22.93
CA GLU A 592 8.45 -20.64 -23.65
C GLU A 592 8.35 -22.13 -23.36
N THR A 593 9.47 -22.86 -23.32
CA THR A 593 9.51 -24.30 -22.98
C THR A 593 9.03 -24.55 -21.56
N LEU A 594 9.38 -23.70 -20.60
CA LEU A 594 8.86 -23.79 -19.23
C LEU A 594 7.33 -23.66 -19.19
N GLY A 595 6.79 -22.67 -19.91
CA GLY A 595 5.34 -22.46 -20.03
C GLY A 595 4.62 -23.62 -20.71
N ALA A 596 5.21 -24.18 -21.77
CA ALA A 596 4.65 -25.33 -22.48
C ALA A 596 4.65 -26.60 -21.62
N THR A 597 5.72 -26.85 -20.85
CA THR A 597 5.83 -27.98 -19.93
C THR A 597 4.77 -27.92 -18.83
N LEU A 598 4.59 -26.75 -18.20
CA LEU A 598 3.58 -26.55 -17.17
C LEU A 598 2.14 -26.71 -17.72
N LYS A 599 1.87 -26.18 -18.92
CA LYS A 599 0.59 -26.40 -19.62
C LYS A 599 0.37 -27.88 -19.90
N GLY A 600 1.38 -28.60 -20.38
CA GLY A 600 1.32 -30.03 -20.62
C GLY A 600 0.98 -30.83 -19.37
N ILE A 601 1.66 -30.56 -18.27
CA ILE A 601 1.38 -31.21 -16.98
C ILE A 601 -0.07 -30.96 -16.55
N ASN A 602 -0.55 -29.72 -16.60
CA ASN A 602 -1.92 -29.38 -16.19
C ASN A 602 -2.98 -30.05 -17.09
N ILE A 603 -2.73 -30.15 -18.41
CA ILE A 603 -3.69 -30.74 -19.34
C ILE A 603 -3.75 -32.27 -19.17
N PHE A 604 -2.62 -32.95 -18.94
CA PHE A 604 -2.58 -34.40 -18.91
C PHE A 604 -2.68 -35.01 -17.52
N LEU A 605 -2.25 -34.32 -16.47
CA LEU A 605 -2.21 -34.87 -15.10
C LEU A 605 -3.60 -35.17 -14.55
N MET A 606 -4.57 -34.27 -14.75
CA MET A 606 -5.94 -34.45 -14.24
C MET A 606 -6.69 -35.59 -14.94
N PRO A 607 -6.76 -35.68 -16.27
CA PRO A 607 -7.35 -36.83 -16.93
C PRO A 607 -6.66 -38.17 -16.55
N PHE A 608 -5.35 -38.17 -16.37
CA PHE A 608 -4.59 -39.34 -15.94
C PHE A 608 -4.99 -39.81 -14.53
N LEU A 609 -5.07 -38.89 -13.56
CA LEU A 609 -5.50 -39.23 -12.20
C LEU A 609 -6.94 -39.74 -12.15
N VAL A 610 -7.85 -39.12 -12.89
CA VAL A 610 -9.25 -39.57 -13.00
C VAL A 610 -9.32 -40.97 -13.61
N SER A 611 -8.53 -41.25 -14.64
CA SER A 611 -8.45 -42.55 -15.27
C SER A 611 -7.93 -43.61 -14.31
N LEU A 612 -6.87 -43.31 -13.53
CA LEU A 612 -6.34 -44.21 -12.52
C LEU A 612 -7.36 -44.54 -11.42
N ILE A 613 -8.08 -43.53 -10.92
CA ILE A 613 -9.14 -43.72 -9.94
C ILE A 613 -10.27 -44.59 -10.53
N GLY A 614 -10.68 -44.31 -11.79
CA GLY A 614 -11.69 -45.08 -12.50
C GLY A 614 -11.30 -46.56 -12.67
N ILE A 615 -10.06 -46.85 -13.07
CA ILE A 615 -9.52 -48.21 -13.21
C ILE A 615 -9.45 -48.89 -11.83
N GLY A 616 -8.95 -48.19 -10.80
CA GLY A 616 -8.90 -48.72 -9.43
C GLY A 616 -10.28 -49.07 -8.89
N PHE A 617 -11.28 -48.21 -9.13
CA PHE A 617 -12.67 -48.49 -8.75
C PHE A 617 -13.26 -49.69 -9.54
N ALA A 618 -12.98 -49.80 -10.84
CA ALA A 618 -13.41 -50.93 -11.65
C ALA A 618 -12.83 -52.25 -11.15
N ILE A 619 -11.53 -52.31 -10.82
CA ILE A 619 -10.86 -53.47 -10.24
C ILE A 619 -11.43 -53.83 -8.86
N TYR A 620 -11.67 -52.81 -7.99
CA TYR A 620 -12.30 -53.01 -6.68
C TYR A 620 -13.69 -53.63 -6.81
N LYS A 621 -14.51 -53.12 -7.74
CA LYS A 621 -15.85 -53.60 -8.02
C LYS A 621 -15.82 -55.04 -8.56
N GLN A 622 -14.92 -55.39 -9.48
CA GLN A 622 -14.77 -56.74 -9.99
C GLN A 622 -14.37 -57.74 -8.90
N ARG A 623 -13.45 -57.37 -7.99
CA ARG A 623 -13.03 -58.23 -6.86
C ARG A 623 -14.16 -58.45 -5.85
N LYS A 624 -15.01 -57.46 -5.62
CA LYS A 624 -16.16 -57.57 -4.71
C LYS A 624 -17.29 -58.47 -5.28
N PHE A 625 -17.47 -58.44 -6.59
CA PHE A 625 -18.43 -59.33 -7.27
C PHE A 625 -17.96 -60.77 -7.49
N LYS A 626 -16.65 -61.05 -7.41
CA LYS A 626 -16.10 -62.42 -7.44
C LYS A 626 -16.11 -63.13 -6.09
N LYS A 627 -16.38 -62.40 -4.98
CA LYS A 627 -16.47 -62.94 -3.63
C LYS A 627 -17.91 -63.19 -3.14
N LYS A 628 -18.91 -62.88 -3.97
CA LYS A 628 -20.28 -63.36 -3.86
C LYS A 628 -20.58 -64.35 -4.96
#